data_47060b4fbd7f65e212718d1fe6c0259e
#
_entry.id   47060b4fbd7f65e212718d1fe6c0259e
#
_cell.length_a   1.000
_cell.length_b   1.000
_cell.length_c   1.000
_cell.angle_alpha   90.00
_cell.angle_beta   90.00
_cell.angle_gamma   90.00
#
_symmetry.space_group_name_H-M   'P 1'
#
loop_
_entity.id
_entity.type
_entity.pdbx_description
1 polymer ?
#
loop_
_entity_poly.entity_id
_entity_poly.type
_entity_poly.pdbx_seq_one_letter_code
_entity_poly.pdbx_strand_id
1 'polypeptide(L)'
;MTQTHQGRVLVLAGSDSGGGAGIQADIKTITALGGYAATAITAITVQSTLGVTGVHPIPLDIVEAQARAVLDDIGADAFKTGMLGDAAMVEVVARVLDSAKGIPAVIDPVMIAKGGASLLAQEAIGALKSLLIPRAALLTPNAPEAAALTGLVVETTDDLRRAGEAFLELGAQAVLMKGGHVAHSEGGADRVVDLLITRHGETTFEGERIDTRHTHGTGCTLASACAAGLAQGMSLTESVARAWNYVHEAMLRAPGFGAGHGPLDHAWMTRK
;
A
#
# COMPACT_ATOMS: atom_id res chain seq x y z
N MET A 1 5.62 31.52 10.79
CA MET A 1 4.93 30.34 10.27
C MET A 1 6.00 29.27 10.11
N THR A 2 6.01 28.24 10.92
CA THR A 2 6.86 27.06 10.72
C THR A 2 6.40 26.41 9.41
N GLN A 3 7.26 26.42 8.39
CA GLN A 3 7.02 25.63 7.18
C GLN A 3 6.89 24.17 7.63
N THR A 4 5.67 23.64 7.57
CA THR A 4 5.48 22.20 7.73
C THR A 4 6.20 21.52 6.58
N HIS A 5 7.10 20.60 6.85
CA HIS A 5 7.79 19.83 5.81
C HIS A 5 6.74 19.09 4.98
N GLN A 6 6.65 19.41 3.70
CA GLN A 6 5.59 18.89 2.83
C GLN A 6 5.67 17.36 2.66
N GLY A 7 6.87 16.78 2.73
CA GLY A 7 7.13 15.36 2.53
C GLY A 7 6.93 14.92 1.08
N ARG A 8 8.00 14.42 0.45
CA ARG A 8 8.00 13.96 -0.95
C ARG A 8 7.95 12.45 -0.97
N VAL A 9 6.95 11.88 -1.63
CA VAL A 9 6.82 10.43 -1.77
C VAL A 9 7.04 10.04 -3.22
N LEU A 10 8.02 9.18 -3.49
CA LEU A 10 8.16 8.54 -4.80
C LEU A 10 7.39 7.22 -4.81
N VAL A 11 6.37 7.15 -5.63
CA VAL A 11 5.50 5.99 -5.80
C VAL A 11 5.97 5.17 -7.01
N LEU A 12 6.25 3.87 -6.80
CA LEU A 12 6.55 2.90 -7.85
C LEU A 12 5.37 1.92 -7.95
N ALA A 13 4.46 2.15 -8.89
CA ALA A 13 3.21 1.38 -8.98
C ALA A 13 2.56 1.46 -10.37
N GLY A 14 1.60 0.59 -10.60
CA GLY A 14 0.77 0.62 -11.81
C GLY A 14 -0.26 1.74 -11.79
N SER A 15 -0.73 2.12 -12.98
CA SER A 15 -1.78 3.11 -13.21
C SER A 15 -3.15 2.43 -13.29
N ASP A 16 -4.14 2.94 -12.57
CA ASP A 16 -5.55 2.54 -12.64
C ASP A 16 -6.36 3.58 -13.41
N SER A 17 -6.82 3.24 -14.63
CA SER A 17 -7.65 4.13 -15.45
C SER A 17 -8.98 4.51 -14.79
N GLY A 18 -9.51 3.68 -13.89
CA GLY A 18 -10.69 3.97 -13.08
C GLY A 18 -10.44 4.99 -11.98
N GLY A 19 -9.18 5.25 -11.66
CA GLY A 19 -8.76 6.30 -10.72
C GLY A 19 -8.98 5.98 -9.24
N GLY A 20 -9.40 4.77 -8.89
CA GLY A 20 -9.70 4.35 -7.52
C GLY A 20 -8.53 3.70 -6.78
N ALA A 21 -7.55 3.17 -7.51
CA ALA A 21 -6.37 2.49 -7.00
C ALA A 21 -5.10 2.97 -7.73
N GLY A 22 -4.00 2.23 -7.60
CA GLY A 22 -2.74 2.52 -8.27
C GLY A 22 -2.22 3.92 -8.01
N ILE A 23 -1.38 4.44 -8.91
CA ILE A 23 -0.79 5.78 -8.76
C ILE A 23 -1.84 6.89 -8.60
N GLN A 24 -3.05 6.71 -9.14
CA GLN A 24 -4.11 7.71 -9.02
C GLN A 24 -4.63 7.83 -7.58
N ALA A 25 -4.85 6.72 -6.91
CA ALA A 25 -5.17 6.72 -5.47
C ALA A 25 -4.00 7.27 -4.66
N ASP A 26 -2.77 6.89 -5.01
CA ASP A 26 -1.56 7.30 -4.31
C ASP A 26 -1.38 8.83 -4.39
N ILE A 27 -1.44 9.42 -5.59
CA ILE A 27 -1.33 10.86 -5.80
C ILE A 27 -2.43 11.62 -5.02
N LYS A 28 -3.68 11.18 -5.16
CA LYS A 28 -4.82 11.81 -4.47
C LYS A 28 -4.64 11.78 -2.95
N THR A 29 -4.24 10.64 -2.41
CA THR A 29 -4.04 10.42 -0.96
C THR A 29 -2.91 11.30 -0.42
N ILE A 30 -1.73 11.22 -1.04
CA ILE A 30 -0.56 11.98 -0.62
C ILE A 30 -0.85 13.48 -0.68
N THR A 31 -1.49 13.95 -1.77
CA THR A 31 -1.86 15.35 -1.95
C THR A 31 -2.90 15.80 -0.90
N ALA A 32 -3.93 15.00 -0.64
CA ALA A 32 -4.95 15.32 0.37
C ALA A 32 -4.37 15.43 1.78
N LEU A 33 -3.29 14.68 2.06
CA LEU A 33 -2.55 14.71 3.33
C LEU A 33 -1.42 15.77 3.35
N GLY A 34 -1.36 16.65 2.35
CA GLY A 34 -0.42 17.78 2.29
C GLY A 34 0.99 17.40 1.83
N GLY A 35 1.20 16.19 1.29
CA GLY A 35 2.46 15.74 0.71
C GLY A 35 2.59 16.05 -0.78
N TYR A 36 3.78 15.83 -1.32
CA TYR A 36 4.07 15.87 -2.76
C TYR A 36 4.28 14.46 -3.28
N ALA A 37 3.51 14.07 -4.31
CA ALA A 37 3.60 12.75 -4.93
C ALA A 37 4.33 12.83 -6.28
N ALA A 38 5.41 12.08 -6.41
CA ALA A 38 6.06 11.77 -7.68
C ALA A 38 5.85 10.29 -8.01
N THR A 39 5.95 9.89 -9.27
CA THR A 39 5.65 8.51 -9.69
C THR A 39 6.68 7.96 -10.66
N ALA A 40 6.97 6.65 -10.54
CA ALA A 40 7.54 5.80 -11.56
C ALA A 40 6.51 4.72 -11.91
N ILE A 41 5.91 4.81 -13.09
CA ILE A 41 4.78 3.96 -13.50
C ILE A 41 5.32 2.61 -13.96
N THR A 42 4.87 1.52 -13.34
CA THR A 42 5.31 0.15 -13.64
C THR A 42 4.47 -0.51 -14.73
N ALA A 43 3.18 -0.18 -14.82
CA ALA A 43 2.26 -0.68 -15.83
C ALA A 43 1.07 0.26 -16.03
N ILE A 44 0.45 0.21 -17.19
CA ILE A 44 -0.83 0.84 -17.50
C ILE A 44 -1.91 -0.25 -17.47
N THR A 45 -3.00 -0.04 -16.73
CA THR A 45 -4.14 -0.96 -16.75
C THR A 45 -5.33 -0.40 -17.53
N VAL A 46 -6.09 -1.29 -18.15
CA VAL A 46 -7.44 -1.01 -18.63
C VAL A 46 -8.36 -1.51 -17.51
N GLN A 47 -8.77 -0.60 -16.65
CA GLN A 47 -9.45 -0.94 -15.40
C GLN A 47 -10.64 -0.02 -15.13
N SER A 48 -11.68 -0.59 -14.58
CA SER A 48 -12.88 0.09 -14.10
C SER A 48 -13.34 -0.51 -12.76
N THR A 49 -14.50 -0.08 -12.25
CA THR A 49 -15.08 -0.67 -11.03
C THR A 49 -15.50 -2.13 -11.20
N LEU A 50 -15.60 -2.63 -12.44
CA LEU A 50 -15.95 -4.03 -12.75
C LEU A 50 -14.73 -4.96 -12.78
N GLY A 51 -13.51 -4.41 -12.87
CA GLY A 51 -12.27 -5.19 -12.88
C GLY A 51 -11.25 -4.70 -13.89
N VAL A 52 -10.19 -5.51 -14.07
CA VAL A 52 -9.07 -5.28 -14.99
C VAL A 52 -9.27 -6.12 -16.24
N THR A 53 -9.31 -5.48 -17.41
CA THR A 53 -9.45 -6.14 -18.70
C THR A 53 -8.18 -6.12 -19.56
N GLY A 54 -7.17 -5.35 -19.15
CA GLY A 54 -5.89 -5.30 -19.83
C GLY A 54 -4.80 -4.71 -18.94
N VAL A 55 -3.57 -5.19 -19.13
CA VAL A 55 -2.37 -4.68 -18.45
C VAL A 55 -1.27 -4.54 -19.50
N HIS A 56 -0.64 -3.37 -19.57
CA HIS A 56 0.51 -3.09 -20.42
C HIS A 56 1.71 -2.74 -19.51
N PRO A 57 2.72 -3.64 -19.36
CA PRO A 57 3.91 -3.34 -18.59
C PRO A 57 4.72 -2.21 -19.25
N ILE A 58 5.29 -1.34 -18.44
CA ILE A 58 6.25 -0.34 -18.91
C ILE A 58 7.64 -1.01 -18.99
N PRO A 59 8.45 -0.75 -20.04
CA PRO A 59 9.82 -1.28 -20.14
C PRO A 59 10.64 -0.96 -18.89
N LEU A 60 11.41 -1.94 -18.40
CA LEU A 60 12.15 -1.88 -17.14
C LEU A 60 13.11 -0.69 -17.06
N ASP A 61 13.81 -0.41 -18.15
CA ASP A 61 14.72 0.73 -18.30
C ASP A 61 14.01 2.08 -18.18
N ILE A 62 12.79 2.17 -18.71
CA ILE A 62 11.94 3.37 -18.57
C ILE A 62 11.47 3.56 -17.13
N VAL A 63 11.10 2.48 -16.43
CA VAL A 63 10.70 2.58 -15.01
C VAL A 63 11.88 3.04 -14.14
N GLU A 64 13.07 2.48 -14.35
CA GLU A 64 14.28 2.90 -13.65
C GLU A 64 14.64 4.36 -13.98
N ALA A 65 14.53 4.76 -15.26
CA ALA A 65 14.80 6.13 -15.69
C ALA A 65 13.81 7.15 -15.07
N GLN A 66 12.51 6.82 -14.97
CA GLN A 66 11.52 7.65 -14.29
C GLN A 66 11.93 7.88 -12.82
N ALA A 67 12.27 6.81 -12.11
CA ALA A 67 12.66 6.89 -10.71
C ALA A 67 13.92 7.74 -10.52
N ARG A 68 14.94 7.55 -11.35
CA ARG A 68 16.19 8.33 -11.32
C ARG A 68 15.94 9.81 -11.60
N ALA A 69 15.16 10.13 -12.63
CA ALA A 69 14.82 11.52 -12.95
C ALA A 69 14.19 12.27 -11.78
N VAL A 70 13.32 11.57 -10.99
CA VAL A 70 12.73 12.15 -9.79
C VAL A 70 13.77 12.27 -8.67
N LEU A 71 14.54 11.22 -8.42
CA LEU A 71 15.52 11.20 -7.30
C LEU A 71 16.63 12.23 -7.51
N ASP A 72 17.10 12.42 -8.74
CA ASP A 72 18.22 13.29 -9.06
C ASP A 72 17.85 14.79 -9.01
N ASP A 73 16.57 15.15 -9.21
CA ASP A 73 16.11 16.55 -9.26
C ASP A 73 15.23 16.90 -8.04
N ILE A 74 14.11 16.21 -7.90
CA ILE A 74 13.11 16.50 -6.84
C ILE A 74 13.54 15.87 -5.51
N GLY A 75 14.07 14.65 -5.55
CA GLY A 75 14.33 13.79 -4.39
C GLY A 75 13.06 13.14 -3.85
N ALA A 76 13.24 12.33 -2.80
CA ALA A 76 12.15 11.70 -2.06
C ALA A 76 12.49 11.65 -0.57
N ASP A 77 11.46 11.66 0.28
CA ASP A 77 11.56 11.52 1.73
C ASP A 77 10.94 10.18 2.20
N ALA A 78 10.15 9.52 1.34
CA ALA A 78 9.69 8.14 1.47
C ALA A 78 9.44 7.53 0.10
N PHE A 79 9.49 6.20 0.05
CA PHE A 79 9.02 5.40 -1.08
C PHE A 79 7.70 4.72 -0.76
N LYS A 80 6.88 4.52 -1.78
CA LYS A 80 5.75 3.59 -1.73
C LYS A 80 5.78 2.69 -2.94
N THR A 81 5.66 1.37 -2.75
CA THR A 81 5.47 0.43 -3.86
C THR A 81 4.04 -0.10 -3.91
N GLY A 82 3.54 -0.37 -5.11
CA GLY A 82 2.25 -1.02 -5.33
C GLY A 82 2.38 -2.20 -6.30
N MET A 83 1.54 -2.28 -7.33
CA MET A 83 1.59 -3.34 -8.34
C MET A 83 2.89 -3.30 -9.13
N LEU A 84 3.64 -4.42 -9.13
CA LEU A 84 4.94 -4.55 -9.81
C LEU A 84 4.93 -5.54 -10.98
N GLY A 85 3.98 -6.48 -10.99
CA GLY A 85 3.77 -7.41 -12.11
C GLY A 85 4.66 -8.65 -12.05
N ASP A 86 5.96 -8.54 -12.25
CA ASP A 86 6.89 -9.66 -12.36
C ASP A 86 8.18 -9.50 -11.54
N ALA A 87 9.00 -10.55 -11.52
CA ALA A 87 10.25 -10.59 -10.77
C ALA A 87 11.28 -9.57 -11.26
N ALA A 88 11.35 -9.32 -12.57
CA ALA A 88 12.31 -8.38 -13.15
C ALA A 88 11.97 -6.93 -12.73
N MET A 89 10.70 -6.58 -12.63
CA MET A 89 10.27 -5.29 -12.10
C MET A 89 10.59 -5.18 -10.59
N VAL A 90 10.40 -6.24 -9.82
CA VAL A 90 10.80 -6.28 -8.40
C VAL A 90 12.30 -6.01 -8.24
N GLU A 91 13.14 -6.58 -9.11
CA GLU A 91 14.60 -6.31 -9.13
C GLU A 91 14.92 -4.85 -9.45
N VAL A 92 14.24 -4.25 -10.44
CA VAL A 92 14.38 -2.81 -10.75
C VAL A 92 14.06 -1.96 -9.54
N VAL A 93 12.92 -2.22 -8.91
CA VAL A 93 12.49 -1.47 -7.72
C VAL A 93 13.49 -1.63 -6.58
N ALA A 94 13.99 -2.85 -6.33
CA ALA A 94 15.02 -3.07 -5.30
C ALA A 94 16.29 -2.24 -5.56
N ARG A 95 16.76 -2.15 -6.84
CA ARG A 95 17.90 -1.29 -7.19
C ARG A 95 17.61 0.19 -6.97
N VAL A 96 16.39 0.64 -7.29
CA VAL A 96 15.97 2.04 -7.03
C VAL A 96 16.02 2.34 -5.54
N LEU A 97 15.47 1.47 -4.68
CA LEU A 97 15.51 1.65 -3.23
C LEU A 97 16.95 1.66 -2.70
N ASP A 98 17.82 0.79 -3.22
CA ASP A 98 19.23 0.72 -2.83
C ASP A 98 20.03 1.96 -3.26
N SER A 99 19.63 2.65 -4.32
CA SER A 99 20.30 3.87 -4.79
C SER A 99 20.07 5.08 -3.88
N ALA A 100 19.02 5.05 -3.04
CA ALA A 100 18.64 6.13 -2.13
C ALA A 100 18.52 5.60 -0.68
N LYS A 101 19.61 5.06 -0.17
CA LYS A 101 19.68 4.47 1.19
C LYS A 101 19.26 5.45 2.26
N GLY A 102 18.51 4.94 3.26
CA GLY A 102 18.06 5.73 4.40
C GLY A 102 16.68 6.37 4.21
N ILE A 103 16.13 6.34 2.99
CA ILE A 103 14.75 6.75 2.74
C ILE A 103 13.82 5.57 3.09
N PRO A 104 12.83 5.75 4.00
CA PRO A 104 11.91 4.68 4.38
C PRO A 104 11.03 4.24 3.20
N ALA A 105 10.82 2.93 3.05
CA ALA A 105 9.97 2.35 2.02
C ALA A 105 8.73 1.69 2.63
N VAL A 106 7.54 2.09 2.17
CA VAL A 106 6.28 1.40 2.44
C VAL A 106 6.01 0.45 1.28
N ILE A 107 6.07 -0.84 1.55
CA ILE A 107 5.88 -1.90 0.57
C ILE A 107 4.45 -2.44 0.69
N ASP A 108 3.60 -2.16 -0.29
CA ASP A 108 2.27 -2.78 -0.42
C ASP A 108 2.40 -3.99 -1.37
N PRO A 109 2.32 -5.24 -0.87
CA PRO A 109 2.62 -6.43 -1.67
C PRO A 109 1.42 -6.86 -2.52
N VAL A 110 1.00 -5.98 -3.44
CA VAL A 110 -0.20 -6.16 -4.25
C VAL A 110 -0.06 -7.38 -5.17
N MET A 111 -0.90 -8.40 -4.95
CA MET A 111 -0.91 -9.65 -5.74
C MET A 111 -2.13 -9.80 -6.61
N ILE A 112 -3.30 -9.34 -6.14
CA ILE A 112 -4.59 -9.58 -6.78
C ILE A 112 -5.39 -8.27 -6.81
N ALA A 113 -5.95 -7.94 -7.98
CA ALA A 113 -6.88 -6.81 -8.11
C ALA A 113 -8.23 -7.11 -7.44
N LYS A 114 -8.96 -6.06 -7.04
CA LYS A 114 -10.40 -6.20 -6.76
C LYS A 114 -11.08 -6.73 -8.02
N GLY A 115 -11.76 -7.88 -7.89
CA GLY A 115 -12.31 -8.61 -9.05
C GLY A 115 -11.50 -9.87 -9.41
N GLY A 116 -10.42 -10.19 -8.69
CA GLY A 116 -9.74 -11.49 -8.75
C GLY A 116 -8.64 -11.62 -9.81
N ALA A 117 -8.38 -10.59 -10.62
CA ALA A 117 -7.29 -10.63 -11.60
C ALA A 117 -5.93 -10.69 -10.89
N SER A 118 -5.06 -11.63 -11.27
CA SER A 118 -3.68 -11.70 -10.77
C SER A 118 -2.90 -10.49 -11.29
N LEU A 119 -2.25 -9.78 -10.38
CA LEU A 119 -1.40 -8.61 -10.66
C LEU A 119 0.08 -8.87 -10.39
N LEU A 120 0.41 -10.04 -9.81
CA LEU A 120 1.78 -10.48 -9.57
C LEU A 120 1.94 -11.91 -10.11
N ALA A 121 2.95 -12.13 -10.91
CA ALA A 121 3.30 -13.47 -11.37
C ALA A 121 3.77 -14.33 -10.20
N GLN A 122 3.49 -15.65 -10.24
CA GLN A 122 3.84 -16.56 -9.16
C GLN A 122 5.35 -16.57 -8.88
N GLU A 123 6.16 -16.44 -9.93
CA GLU A 123 7.63 -16.40 -9.85
C GLU A 123 8.15 -15.15 -9.12
N ALA A 124 7.37 -14.06 -9.11
CA ALA A 124 7.73 -12.82 -8.45
C ALA A 124 7.61 -12.88 -6.92
N ILE A 125 6.88 -13.84 -6.37
CA ILE A 125 6.74 -14.03 -4.91
C ILE A 125 8.12 -14.23 -4.26
N GLY A 126 8.98 -15.06 -4.86
CA GLY A 126 10.34 -15.29 -4.38
C GLY A 126 11.18 -14.01 -4.39
N ALA A 127 11.13 -13.23 -5.48
CA ALA A 127 11.83 -11.96 -5.59
C ALA A 127 11.32 -10.94 -4.57
N LEU A 128 10.02 -10.84 -4.36
CA LEU A 128 9.42 -9.94 -3.38
C LEU A 128 9.89 -10.29 -1.95
N LYS A 129 9.90 -11.58 -1.60
CA LYS A 129 10.40 -12.07 -0.30
C LYS A 129 11.87 -11.75 -0.06
N SER A 130 12.72 -11.99 -1.06
CA SER A 130 14.17 -11.87 -0.91
C SER A 130 14.69 -10.45 -1.12
N LEU A 131 14.00 -9.64 -1.92
CA LEU A 131 14.49 -8.32 -2.31
C LEU A 131 13.74 -7.15 -1.67
N LEU A 132 12.40 -7.20 -1.57
CA LEU A 132 11.65 -6.05 -1.09
C LEU A 132 11.29 -6.14 0.40
N ILE A 133 10.89 -7.30 0.90
CA ILE A 133 10.53 -7.43 2.33
C ILE A 133 11.68 -6.98 3.25
N PRO A 134 12.96 -7.35 3.02
CA PRO A 134 14.06 -6.87 3.87
C PRO A 134 14.31 -5.34 3.80
N ARG A 135 13.77 -4.66 2.78
CA ARG A 135 13.89 -3.21 2.60
C ARG A 135 12.68 -2.44 3.14
N ALA A 136 11.64 -3.15 3.59
CA ALA A 136 10.42 -2.53 4.08
C ALA A 136 10.65 -1.85 5.44
N ALA A 137 10.53 -0.53 5.49
CA ALA A 137 10.30 0.20 6.74
C ALA A 137 8.91 -0.11 7.28
N LEU A 138 7.94 -0.32 6.37
CA LEU A 138 6.61 -0.81 6.67
C LEU A 138 6.13 -1.72 5.53
N LEU A 139 5.74 -2.95 5.84
CA LEU A 139 5.04 -3.87 4.93
C LEU A 139 3.54 -3.84 5.25
N THR A 140 2.66 -3.81 4.22
CA THR A 140 1.20 -3.67 4.43
C THR A 140 0.37 -4.80 3.82
N PRO A 141 0.58 -6.07 4.17
CA PRO A 141 -0.13 -7.21 3.57
C PRO A 141 -1.55 -7.34 4.14
N ASN A 142 -2.48 -7.80 3.30
CA ASN A 142 -3.74 -8.38 3.75
C ASN A 142 -3.56 -9.88 4.06
N ALA A 143 -4.60 -10.52 4.62
CA ALA A 143 -4.54 -11.93 5.00
C ALA A 143 -4.21 -12.88 3.82
N PRO A 144 -4.83 -12.77 2.62
CA PRO A 144 -4.46 -13.56 1.46
C PRO A 144 -3.02 -13.35 0.99
N GLU A 145 -2.54 -12.09 0.98
CA GLU A 145 -1.15 -11.75 0.62
C GLU A 145 -0.17 -12.34 1.66
N ALA A 146 -0.52 -12.24 2.94
CA ALA A 146 0.27 -12.82 4.01
C ALA A 146 0.36 -14.34 3.89
N ALA A 147 -0.74 -15.03 3.63
CA ALA A 147 -0.76 -16.47 3.43
C ALA A 147 0.13 -16.90 2.24
N ALA A 148 0.02 -16.18 1.11
CA ALA A 148 0.83 -16.46 -0.08
C ALA A 148 2.33 -16.24 0.15
N LEU A 149 2.71 -15.21 0.91
CA LEU A 149 4.11 -14.86 1.18
C LEU A 149 4.74 -15.72 2.28
N THR A 150 3.99 -16.04 3.33
CA THR A 150 4.54 -16.81 4.48
C THR A 150 4.34 -18.32 4.35
N GLY A 151 3.33 -18.75 3.60
CA GLY A 151 2.87 -20.14 3.56
C GLY A 151 2.03 -20.55 4.77
N LEU A 152 1.66 -19.61 5.63
CA LEU A 152 0.82 -19.83 6.81
C LEU A 152 -0.67 -19.71 6.45
N VAL A 153 -1.52 -20.38 7.21
CA VAL A 153 -2.98 -20.10 7.20
C VAL A 153 -3.22 -18.81 7.97
N VAL A 154 -4.01 -17.91 7.39
CA VAL A 154 -4.29 -16.58 7.98
C VAL A 154 -5.80 -16.31 7.95
N GLU A 155 -6.51 -16.81 8.98
CA GLU A 155 -7.97 -16.75 9.10
C GLU A 155 -8.44 -16.06 10.39
N THR A 156 -7.57 -15.92 11.39
CA THR A 156 -7.86 -15.31 12.68
C THR A 156 -6.91 -14.17 13.00
N THR A 157 -7.22 -13.39 14.02
CA THR A 157 -6.33 -12.33 14.54
C THR A 157 -5.00 -12.90 15.04
N ASP A 158 -5.00 -14.09 15.65
CA ASP A 158 -3.76 -14.75 16.06
C ASP A 158 -2.93 -15.23 14.86
N ASP A 159 -3.56 -15.60 13.77
CA ASP A 159 -2.85 -15.91 12.53
C ASP A 159 -2.22 -14.67 11.91
N LEU A 160 -2.91 -13.51 11.96
CA LEU A 160 -2.31 -12.23 11.56
C LEU A 160 -1.05 -11.95 12.35
N ARG A 161 -1.07 -12.17 13.67
CA ARG A 161 0.09 -11.96 14.55
C ARG A 161 1.25 -12.86 14.15
N ARG A 162 1.00 -14.16 14.00
CA ARG A 162 2.02 -15.12 13.57
C ARG A 162 2.61 -14.81 12.19
N ALA A 163 1.77 -14.40 11.24
CA ALA A 163 2.24 -14.00 9.92
C ALA A 163 3.07 -12.71 9.97
N GLY A 164 2.68 -11.75 10.81
CA GLY A 164 3.44 -10.52 11.04
C GLY A 164 4.83 -10.79 11.62
N GLU A 165 4.92 -11.68 12.61
CA GLU A 165 6.20 -12.13 13.18
C GLU A 165 7.10 -12.77 12.11
N ALA A 166 6.52 -13.64 11.26
CA ALA A 166 7.26 -14.27 10.16
C ALA A 166 7.80 -13.22 9.15
N PHE A 167 7.10 -12.12 8.91
CA PHE A 167 7.62 -11.03 8.09
C PHE A 167 8.76 -10.26 8.75
N LEU A 168 8.74 -10.08 10.08
CA LEU A 168 9.87 -9.51 10.81
C LEU A 168 11.11 -10.41 10.73
N GLU A 169 10.92 -11.74 10.75
CA GLU A 169 12.01 -12.71 10.54
C GLU A 169 12.56 -12.64 9.10
N LEU A 170 11.72 -12.37 8.10
CA LEU A 170 12.13 -12.14 6.71
C LEU A 170 12.84 -10.79 6.52
N GLY A 171 12.92 -9.96 7.55
CA GLY A 171 13.72 -8.72 7.55
C GLY A 171 12.93 -7.42 7.45
N ALA A 172 11.59 -7.44 7.41
CA ALA A 172 10.80 -6.23 7.52
C ALA A 172 11.05 -5.53 8.86
N GLN A 173 11.10 -4.19 8.88
CA GLN A 173 11.26 -3.44 10.12
C GLN A 173 9.95 -3.36 10.92
N ALA A 174 8.82 -3.26 10.20
CA ALA A 174 7.48 -3.27 10.75
C ALA A 174 6.49 -3.84 9.73
N VAL A 175 5.37 -4.37 10.23
CA VAL A 175 4.30 -4.95 9.40
C VAL A 175 2.95 -4.44 9.88
N LEU A 176 2.16 -3.86 8.97
CA LEU A 176 0.75 -3.55 9.21
C LEU A 176 -0.11 -4.65 8.58
N MET A 177 -0.49 -5.62 9.39
CA MET A 177 -1.37 -6.73 9.00
C MET A 177 -2.81 -6.24 8.89
N LYS A 178 -3.39 -6.29 7.67
CA LYS A 178 -4.76 -5.84 7.39
C LYS A 178 -5.77 -6.95 7.71
N GLY A 179 -6.63 -6.77 8.71
CA GLY A 179 -7.58 -7.77 9.19
C GLY A 179 -8.95 -7.75 8.52
N GLY A 180 -9.16 -6.94 7.48
CA GLY A 180 -10.46 -6.83 6.82
C GLY A 180 -11.00 -8.13 6.20
N HIS A 181 -10.18 -9.17 6.05
CA HIS A 181 -10.50 -10.46 5.46
C HIS A 181 -10.49 -11.63 6.47
N VAL A 182 -10.29 -11.38 7.74
CA VAL A 182 -10.25 -12.45 8.77
C VAL A 182 -11.51 -12.46 9.63
N ALA A 183 -11.87 -13.64 10.14
CA ALA A 183 -12.86 -13.80 11.18
C ALA A 183 -12.23 -13.39 12.53
N HIS A 184 -12.96 -12.67 13.35
CA HIS A 184 -12.48 -12.24 14.67
C HIS A 184 -12.98 -13.20 15.76
N SER A 185 -12.06 -13.73 16.55
CA SER A 185 -12.40 -14.58 17.69
C SER A 185 -12.88 -13.80 18.91
N GLU A 186 -12.56 -12.50 19.01
CA GLU A 186 -12.94 -11.64 20.14
C GLU A 186 -13.59 -10.35 19.64
N GLY A 187 -14.89 -10.19 19.87
CA GLY A 187 -15.64 -8.94 19.61
C GLY A 187 -16.70 -8.98 18.52
N GLY A 188 -16.89 -10.10 17.80
CA GLY A 188 -17.96 -10.27 16.82
C GLY A 188 -17.54 -9.98 15.36
N ALA A 189 -18.38 -10.43 14.40
CA ALA A 189 -18.13 -10.36 12.96
C ALA A 189 -18.11 -8.93 12.37
N ASP A 190 -18.57 -7.95 13.16
CA ASP A 190 -18.77 -6.57 12.69
C ASP A 190 -17.59 -5.65 12.96
N ARG A 191 -16.45 -6.18 13.40
CA ARG A 191 -15.23 -5.38 13.64
C ARG A 191 -14.12 -5.71 12.65
N VAL A 192 -13.34 -4.71 12.32
CA VAL A 192 -12.06 -4.85 11.61
C VAL A 192 -10.95 -4.56 12.58
N VAL A 193 -9.94 -5.44 12.62
CA VAL A 193 -8.75 -5.29 13.47
C VAL A 193 -7.52 -5.37 12.58
N ASP A 194 -6.76 -4.29 12.53
CA ASP A 194 -5.44 -4.24 11.88
C ASP A 194 -4.36 -4.21 12.96
N LEU A 195 -3.26 -4.93 12.75
CA LEU A 195 -2.16 -5.06 13.71
C LEU A 195 -0.88 -4.45 13.14
N LEU A 196 -0.37 -3.40 13.79
CA LEU A 196 0.99 -2.92 13.54
C LEU A 196 1.95 -3.69 14.43
N ILE A 197 2.77 -4.54 13.84
CA ILE A 197 3.71 -5.44 14.52
C ILE A 197 5.12 -4.97 14.26
N THR A 198 5.90 -4.79 15.34
CA THR A 198 7.30 -4.40 15.32
C THR A 198 8.11 -5.30 16.25
N ARG A 199 9.45 -5.23 16.20
CA ARG A 199 10.32 -5.92 17.16
C ARG A 199 10.17 -5.42 18.61
N HIS A 200 9.48 -4.28 18.82
CA HIS A 200 9.30 -3.65 20.12
C HIS A 200 7.90 -3.85 20.71
N GLY A 201 7.00 -4.48 19.96
CA GLY A 201 5.63 -4.74 20.39
C GLY A 201 4.61 -4.56 19.27
N GLU A 202 3.36 -4.63 19.65
CA GLU A 202 2.18 -4.58 18.79
C GLU A 202 1.31 -3.36 19.15
N THR A 203 0.71 -2.75 18.13
CA THR A 203 -0.35 -1.74 18.28
C THR A 203 -1.55 -2.17 17.46
N THR A 204 -2.71 -2.21 18.10
CA THR A 204 -3.97 -2.60 17.47
C THR A 204 -4.73 -1.37 16.99
N PHE A 205 -5.24 -1.42 15.77
CA PHE A 205 -6.20 -0.46 15.20
C PHE A 205 -7.50 -1.19 14.94
N GLU A 206 -8.58 -0.75 15.57
CA GLU A 206 -9.86 -1.44 15.47
C GLU A 206 -11.02 -0.47 15.27
N GLY A 207 -12.04 -0.92 14.56
CA GLY A 207 -13.27 -0.16 14.33
C GLY A 207 -14.40 -1.03 13.80
N GLU A 208 -15.56 -0.44 13.67
CA GLU A 208 -16.71 -1.10 13.07
C GLU A 208 -16.45 -1.39 11.58
N ARG A 209 -16.92 -2.55 11.12
CA ARG A 209 -16.89 -2.90 9.70
C ARG A 209 -17.90 -2.04 8.95
N ILE A 210 -17.41 -1.28 7.98
CA ILE A 210 -18.29 -0.50 7.10
C ILE A 210 -18.92 -1.46 6.09
N ASP A 211 -20.24 -1.56 6.11
CA ASP A 211 -20.98 -2.32 5.11
C ASP A 211 -21.05 -1.51 3.81
N THR A 212 -20.07 -1.73 2.94
CA THR A 212 -19.97 -1.05 1.64
C THR A 212 -19.28 -1.91 0.60
N ARG A 213 -19.75 -1.82 -0.63
CA ARG A 213 -19.08 -2.39 -1.81
C ARG A 213 -17.95 -1.48 -2.34
N HIS A 214 -17.90 -0.23 -1.91
CA HIS A 214 -16.97 0.79 -2.40
C HIS A 214 -15.63 0.70 -1.66
N THR A 215 -14.87 -0.35 -1.92
CA THR A 215 -13.60 -0.66 -1.25
C THR A 215 -12.41 -0.67 -2.20
N HIS A 216 -12.61 -0.22 -3.47
CA HIS A 216 -11.54 -0.21 -4.46
C HIS A 216 -10.46 0.80 -4.11
N GLY A 217 -9.22 0.30 -4.02
CA GLY A 217 -8.05 1.11 -3.69
C GLY A 217 -7.78 1.31 -2.19
N THR A 218 -8.53 0.65 -1.28
CA THR A 218 -8.31 0.76 0.17
C THR A 218 -6.85 0.47 0.57
N GLY A 219 -6.25 -0.62 0.04
CA GLY A 219 -4.85 -0.98 0.31
C GLY A 219 -3.86 0.08 -0.18
N CYS A 220 -3.97 0.49 -1.44
CA CYS A 220 -3.13 1.55 -2.03
C CYS A 220 -3.23 2.86 -1.23
N THR A 221 -4.46 3.25 -0.86
CA THR A 221 -4.73 4.46 -0.07
C THR A 221 -4.07 4.37 1.31
N LEU A 222 -4.20 3.23 2.02
CA LEU A 222 -3.60 3.02 3.33
C LEU A 222 -2.07 3.13 3.27
N ALA A 223 -1.45 2.40 2.33
CA ALA A 223 0.00 2.40 2.16
C ALA A 223 0.54 3.79 1.81
N SER A 224 -0.14 4.52 0.92
CA SER A 224 0.25 5.87 0.53
C SER A 224 0.05 6.90 1.64
N ALA A 225 -0.99 6.75 2.45
CA ALA A 225 -1.18 7.59 3.63
C ALA A 225 -0.09 7.36 4.70
N CYS A 226 0.33 6.10 4.90
CA CYS A 226 1.48 5.77 5.75
C CYS A 226 2.78 6.40 5.20
N ALA A 227 3.03 6.25 3.90
CA ALA A 227 4.21 6.84 3.25
C ALA A 227 4.24 8.37 3.37
N ALA A 228 3.10 9.03 3.21
CA ALA A 228 2.98 10.48 3.42
C ALA A 228 3.34 10.89 4.85
N GLY A 229 2.91 10.10 5.86
CA GLY A 229 3.27 10.34 7.26
C GLY A 229 4.77 10.24 7.51
N LEU A 230 5.37 9.14 7.06
CA LEU A 230 6.81 8.92 7.19
C LEU A 230 7.61 10.02 6.46
N ALA A 231 7.20 10.41 5.23
CA ALA A 231 7.83 11.48 4.48
C ALA A 231 7.74 12.83 5.19
N GLN A 232 6.72 13.07 6.00
CA GLN A 232 6.52 14.27 6.80
C GLN A 232 7.22 14.22 8.17
N GLY A 233 7.97 13.14 8.46
CA GLY A 233 8.72 12.97 9.71
C GLY A 233 7.89 12.50 10.90
N MET A 234 6.67 12.01 10.67
CA MET A 234 5.86 11.38 11.73
C MET A 234 6.47 10.05 12.14
N SER A 235 6.27 9.66 13.39
CA SER A 235 6.58 8.30 13.83
C SER A 235 5.75 7.26 13.06
N LEU A 236 6.23 6.02 13.05
CA LEU A 236 5.52 4.93 12.37
C LEU A 236 4.09 4.76 12.89
N THR A 237 3.91 4.72 14.21
CA THR A 237 2.59 4.55 14.82
C THR A 237 1.64 5.71 14.50
N GLU A 238 2.12 6.96 14.56
CA GLU A 238 1.31 8.12 14.19
C GLU A 238 0.94 8.11 12.69
N SER A 239 1.88 7.70 11.83
CA SER A 239 1.65 7.56 10.39
C SER A 239 0.54 6.55 10.09
N VAL A 240 0.59 5.38 10.76
CA VAL A 240 -0.43 4.33 10.62
C VAL A 240 -1.77 4.77 11.22
N ALA A 241 -1.78 5.38 12.40
CA ALA A 241 -3.00 5.88 13.01
C ALA A 241 -3.73 6.90 12.12
N ARG A 242 -2.98 7.86 11.57
CA ARG A 242 -3.53 8.84 10.61
C ARG A 242 -4.04 8.18 9.35
N ALA A 243 -3.29 7.23 8.80
CA ALA A 243 -3.65 6.51 7.58
C ALA A 243 -4.93 5.69 7.77
N TRP A 244 -5.03 5.00 8.90
CA TRP A 244 -6.19 4.19 9.25
C TRP A 244 -7.47 5.05 9.35
N ASN A 245 -7.41 6.17 10.08
CA ASN A 245 -8.53 7.12 10.18
C ASN A 245 -8.89 7.72 8.81
N TYR A 246 -7.88 8.10 8.01
CA TYR A 246 -8.11 8.68 6.69
C TYR A 246 -8.84 7.72 5.76
N VAL A 247 -8.44 6.44 5.73
CA VAL A 247 -9.08 5.40 4.91
C VAL A 247 -10.50 5.12 5.39
N HIS A 248 -10.72 5.03 6.70
CA HIS A 248 -12.04 4.81 7.28
C HIS A 248 -13.04 5.89 6.84
N GLU A 249 -12.67 7.16 7.00
CA GLU A 249 -13.49 8.30 6.57
C GLU A 249 -13.70 8.35 5.04
N ALA A 250 -12.67 8.04 4.25
CA ALA A 250 -12.75 7.98 2.81
C ALA A 250 -13.70 6.88 2.31
N MET A 251 -13.80 5.76 3.05
CA MET A 251 -14.77 4.68 2.78
C MET A 251 -16.20 5.10 3.14
N LEU A 252 -16.41 5.71 4.31
CA LEU A 252 -17.73 6.19 4.75
C LEU A 252 -18.33 7.21 3.76
N ARG A 253 -17.46 8.00 3.11
CA ARG A 253 -17.84 9.07 2.17
C ARG A 253 -17.71 8.65 0.71
N ALA A 254 -17.56 7.36 0.43
CA ALA A 254 -17.40 6.86 -0.94
C ALA A 254 -18.51 7.39 -1.86
N PRO A 255 -18.17 7.95 -3.05
CA PRO A 255 -19.15 8.65 -3.90
C PRO A 255 -20.15 7.74 -4.61
N GLY A 256 -20.00 6.41 -4.48
CA GLY A 256 -20.91 5.45 -5.10
C GLY A 256 -20.75 5.28 -6.62
N PHE A 257 -19.61 5.67 -7.20
CA PHE A 257 -19.39 5.59 -8.64
C PHE A 257 -19.20 4.15 -9.13
N GLY A 258 -19.74 3.88 -10.32
CA GLY A 258 -19.62 2.61 -11.03
C GLY A 258 -20.57 1.51 -10.54
N ALA A 259 -20.67 0.45 -11.34
CA ALA A 259 -21.58 -0.68 -11.10
C ALA A 259 -20.97 -1.79 -10.23
N GLY A 260 -19.63 -1.80 -10.10
CA GLY A 260 -18.88 -2.79 -9.32
C GLY A 260 -18.32 -2.21 -8.00
N HIS A 261 -17.08 -2.55 -7.67
CA HIS A 261 -16.38 -2.00 -6.51
C HIS A 261 -15.97 -0.56 -6.79
N GLY A 262 -16.68 0.40 -6.20
CA GLY A 262 -16.43 1.83 -6.41
C GLY A 262 -15.22 2.34 -5.63
N PRO A 263 -14.68 3.53 -6.03
CA PRO A 263 -13.55 4.16 -5.36
C PRO A 263 -13.94 4.79 -4.02
N LEU A 264 -12.92 5.04 -3.20
CA LEU A 264 -12.99 5.85 -1.99
C LEU A 264 -13.15 7.34 -2.32
N ASP A 265 -13.60 8.14 -1.36
CA ASP A 265 -13.53 9.60 -1.44
C ASP A 265 -12.17 10.11 -0.93
N HIS A 266 -11.15 10.07 -1.78
CA HIS A 266 -9.81 10.56 -1.41
C HIS A 266 -9.76 12.06 -1.11
N ALA A 267 -10.74 12.83 -1.56
CA ALA A 267 -10.76 14.29 -1.42
C ALA A 267 -11.61 14.79 -0.24
N TRP A 268 -12.08 13.90 0.63
CA TRP A 268 -13.01 14.25 1.70
C TRP A 268 -12.49 15.36 2.63
N MET A 269 -11.17 15.40 2.90
CA MET A 269 -10.54 16.44 3.73
C MET A 269 -10.47 17.81 3.06
N THR A 270 -10.54 17.86 1.73
CA THR A 270 -10.38 19.10 0.96
C THR A 270 -11.70 19.79 0.65
N ARG A 271 -12.82 19.16 0.96
CA ARG A 271 -14.16 19.74 0.81
C ARG A 271 -14.55 20.50 2.07
N LYS A 272 -14.88 21.78 1.89
CA LYS A 272 -15.42 22.64 2.94
C LYS A 272 -16.88 22.36 3.17
#